data_330e9fd007ec288a6a7f340470baed5e
#
_entry.id   330e9fd007ec288a6a7f340470baed5e
#
_cell.length_a   1.000
_cell.length_b   1.000
_cell.length_c   1.000
_cell.angle_alpha   90.00
_cell.angle_beta   90.00
_cell.angle_gamma   90.00
#
_symmetry.space_group_name_H-M   'P 1'
#
loop_
_entity.id
_entity.type
_entity.pdbx_description
1 polymer ?
#
loop_
_entity_poly.entity_id
_entity_poly.type
_entity_poly.pdbx_seq_one_letter_code
_entity_poly.pdbx_strand_id
1 'polypeptide(L)'
;MEFLKNIFLPITAPIKFIQEHFKASLLVVILVLMFMPHENQQNLNHNLEKIYLVGPIFDATEVVDKIEKAANNNRVKGILLCVDSPGGAVAPSIEISYAVKRASARKPVVVYAKGTIASGSYYASIWADKIVSNPGSMVGSIGVIMQGADMSELMGKIGIKSQTVQAGKYKQVGTADR
;
A
#
# COMPACT_ATOMS: atom_id res chain seq x y z
N MET A 1 34.39 -29.99 -40.95
CA MET A 1 34.93 -28.81 -40.24
C MET A 1 33.94 -27.62 -40.18
N GLU A 2 32.98 -27.51 -41.09
CA GLU A 2 31.96 -26.43 -41.06
C GLU A 2 30.88 -26.61 -39.96
N PHE A 3 30.54 -27.83 -39.60
CA PHE A 3 29.52 -28.14 -38.59
C PHE A 3 29.89 -27.61 -37.18
N LEU A 4 31.16 -27.71 -36.79
CA LEU A 4 31.69 -27.17 -35.54
C LEU A 4 31.73 -25.65 -35.54
N LYS A 5 31.97 -24.99 -36.68
CA LYS A 5 31.91 -23.53 -36.81
C LYS A 5 30.52 -22.98 -36.51
N ASN A 6 29.47 -23.64 -36.98
CA ASN A 6 28.09 -23.18 -36.78
C ASN A 6 27.57 -23.34 -35.34
N ILE A 7 28.11 -24.30 -34.59
CA ILE A 7 27.77 -24.48 -33.17
C ILE A 7 28.41 -23.40 -32.29
N PHE A 8 29.62 -22.97 -32.61
CA PHE A 8 30.34 -21.97 -31.83
C PHE A 8 30.11 -20.51 -32.27
N LEU A 9 29.50 -20.29 -33.45
CA LEU A 9 29.21 -18.95 -33.97
C LEU A 9 28.38 -18.08 -33.02
N PRO A 10 27.30 -18.56 -32.37
CA PRO A 10 26.51 -17.75 -31.44
C PRO A 10 27.26 -17.34 -30.18
N ILE A 11 28.35 -18.04 -29.84
CA ILE A 11 29.17 -17.71 -28.66
C ILE A 11 30.33 -16.81 -29.03
N THR A 12 30.96 -17.06 -30.20
CA THR A 12 32.17 -16.32 -30.62
C THR A 12 31.87 -14.95 -31.24
N ALA A 13 30.69 -14.77 -31.86
CA ALA A 13 30.28 -13.49 -32.44
C ALA A 13 30.15 -12.36 -31.42
N PRO A 14 29.44 -12.54 -30.28
CA PRO A 14 29.36 -11.51 -29.24
C PRO A 14 30.72 -11.23 -28.58
N ILE A 15 31.57 -12.26 -28.44
CA ILE A 15 32.89 -12.07 -27.84
C ILE A 15 33.79 -11.20 -28.77
N LYS A 16 33.76 -11.44 -30.07
CA LYS A 16 34.49 -10.62 -31.06
C LYS A 16 33.98 -9.18 -31.07
N PHE A 17 32.65 -9.00 -31.06
CA PHE A 17 32.02 -7.67 -31.00
C PHE A 17 32.46 -6.88 -29.75
N ILE A 18 32.52 -7.54 -28.59
CA ILE A 18 32.97 -6.92 -27.33
C ILE A 18 34.47 -6.56 -27.43
N GLN A 19 35.30 -7.40 -28.05
CA GLN A 19 36.73 -7.11 -28.23
C GLN A 19 36.97 -5.93 -29.17
N GLU A 20 36.25 -5.86 -30.29
CA GLU A 20 36.36 -4.78 -31.28
C GLU A 20 35.84 -3.45 -30.79
N HIS A 21 34.78 -3.48 -29.91
CA HIS A 21 34.13 -2.30 -29.41
C HIS A 21 34.22 -2.18 -27.86
N PHE A 22 35.36 -2.60 -27.28
CA PHE A 22 35.54 -2.70 -25.83
C PHE A 22 35.14 -1.44 -25.08
N LYS A 23 35.56 -0.26 -25.57
CA LYS A 23 35.22 1.02 -24.89
C LYS A 23 33.70 1.31 -24.90
N ALA A 24 33.04 1.02 -26.03
CA ALA A 24 31.57 1.20 -26.14
C ALA A 24 30.79 0.19 -25.28
N SER A 25 31.23 -1.06 -25.29
CA SER A 25 30.64 -2.12 -24.47
C SER A 25 30.81 -1.83 -22.98
N LEU A 26 31.96 -1.32 -22.56
CA LEU A 26 32.22 -0.92 -21.19
C LEU A 26 31.31 0.26 -20.78
N LEU A 27 31.15 1.25 -21.67
CA LEU A 27 30.25 2.38 -21.41
C LEU A 27 28.80 1.91 -21.22
N VAL A 28 28.32 1.01 -22.07
CA VAL A 28 26.97 0.44 -21.97
C VAL A 28 26.78 -0.31 -20.64
N VAL A 29 27.78 -1.11 -20.24
CA VAL A 29 27.74 -1.82 -18.96
C VAL A 29 27.67 -0.84 -17.79
N ILE A 30 28.47 0.22 -17.81
CA ILE A 30 28.46 1.26 -16.77
C ILE A 30 27.09 1.96 -16.73
N LEU A 31 26.52 2.32 -17.88
CA LEU A 31 25.19 2.92 -17.95
C LEU A 31 24.11 1.98 -17.42
N VAL A 32 24.13 0.70 -17.81
CA VAL A 32 23.20 -0.31 -17.29
C VAL A 32 23.32 -0.41 -15.77
N LEU A 33 24.53 -0.46 -15.22
CA LEU A 33 24.77 -0.53 -13.78
C LEU A 33 24.31 0.76 -13.05
N MET A 34 24.45 1.93 -13.67
CA MET A 34 23.96 3.20 -13.10
C MET A 34 22.43 3.32 -13.09
N PHE A 35 21.77 2.74 -14.09
CA PHE A 35 20.30 2.78 -14.20
C PHE A 35 19.62 1.50 -13.69
N MET A 36 20.36 0.47 -13.30
CA MET A 36 19.79 -0.66 -12.58
C MET A 36 19.20 -0.16 -11.25
N PRO A 37 17.92 -0.41 -10.99
CA PRO A 37 17.36 -0.10 -9.68
C PRO A 37 18.19 -0.87 -8.65
N HIS A 38 18.92 -0.13 -7.83
CA HIS A 38 19.59 -0.69 -6.67
C HIS A 38 18.49 -1.05 -5.68
N GLU A 39 17.95 -2.26 -5.76
CA GLU A 39 17.25 -2.85 -4.63
C GLU A 39 18.30 -2.95 -3.52
N ASN A 40 18.29 -1.96 -2.64
CA ASN A 40 18.98 -2.04 -1.37
C ASN A 40 18.34 -3.18 -0.55
N GLN A 41 18.64 -4.40 -0.92
CA GLN A 41 18.51 -5.54 -0.03
C GLN A 41 19.58 -5.36 1.05
N GLN A 42 19.31 -4.46 1.98
CA GLN A 42 19.94 -4.55 3.29
C GLN A 42 19.43 -5.87 3.91
N ASN A 43 20.09 -6.96 3.59
CA ASN A 43 20.03 -8.21 4.33
C ASN A 43 20.69 -8.00 5.71
N LEU A 44 20.20 -7.03 6.44
CA LEU A 44 20.38 -6.99 7.87
C LEU A 44 19.49 -8.11 8.41
N ASN A 45 20.02 -8.97 9.27
CA ASN A 45 19.28 -10.04 9.94
C ASN A 45 18.22 -9.45 10.89
N HIS A 46 17.34 -8.60 10.36
CA HIS A 46 16.24 -8.04 11.13
C HIS A 46 15.15 -9.10 11.27
N ASN A 47 14.83 -9.41 12.50
CA ASN A 47 13.73 -10.29 12.86
C ASN A 47 12.43 -9.51 13.15
N LEU A 48 12.43 -8.20 12.95
CA LEU A 48 11.27 -7.32 13.09
C LEU A 48 10.99 -6.63 11.76
N GLU A 49 9.75 -6.72 11.29
CA GLU A 49 9.29 -5.99 10.11
C GLU A 49 8.63 -4.69 10.51
N LYS A 50 9.08 -3.58 9.91
CA LYS A 50 8.54 -2.25 10.15
C LYS A 50 7.73 -1.80 8.94
N ILE A 51 6.44 -1.62 9.14
CA ILE A 51 5.48 -1.22 8.10
C ILE A 51 4.95 0.17 8.43
N TYR A 52 4.76 1.00 7.42
CA TYR A 52 4.23 2.36 7.57
C TYR A 52 2.84 2.47 6.99
N LEU A 53 1.94 3.12 7.75
CA LEU A 53 0.62 3.56 7.31
C LEU A 53 0.58 5.09 7.46
N VAL A 54 0.78 5.81 6.36
CA VAL A 54 0.94 7.27 6.37
C VAL A 54 -0.07 7.92 5.43
N GLY A 55 -0.63 9.04 5.86
CA GLY A 55 -1.61 9.81 5.08
C GLY A 55 -3.00 9.18 5.02
N PRO A 56 -3.91 9.73 4.20
CA PRO A 56 -5.27 9.23 4.07
C PRO A 56 -5.33 7.84 3.47
N ILE A 57 -6.23 7.00 3.99
CA ILE A 57 -6.43 5.63 3.53
C ILE A 57 -7.46 5.62 2.39
N PHE A 58 -7.01 5.54 1.14
CA PHE A 58 -7.87 5.35 -0.03
C PHE A 58 -7.73 3.94 -0.63
N ASP A 59 -6.60 3.31 -0.40
CA ASP A 59 -6.28 1.95 -0.84
C ASP A 59 -5.56 1.18 0.26
N ALA A 60 -5.80 -0.13 0.33
CA ALA A 60 -5.23 -1.01 1.35
C ALA A 60 -4.14 -1.93 0.80
N THR A 61 -4.04 -2.08 -0.51
CA THR A 61 -3.31 -3.15 -1.19
C THR A 61 -1.87 -3.25 -0.73
N GLU A 62 -1.13 -2.14 -0.78
CA GLU A 62 0.30 -2.14 -0.42
C GLU A 62 0.53 -2.50 1.05
N VAL A 63 -0.29 -1.95 1.95
CA VAL A 63 -0.15 -2.17 3.40
C VAL A 63 -0.53 -3.59 3.76
N VAL A 64 -1.62 -4.10 3.20
CA VAL A 64 -2.09 -5.48 3.39
C VAL A 64 -1.04 -6.47 2.90
N ASP A 65 -0.51 -6.28 1.69
CA ASP A 65 0.54 -7.13 1.13
C ASP A 65 1.80 -7.18 2.01
N LYS A 66 2.23 -6.03 2.55
CA LYS A 66 3.38 -5.97 3.46
C LYS A 66 3.11 -6.72 4.77
N ILE A 67 1.92 -6.53 5.35
CA ILE A 67 1.52 -7.23 6.58
C ILE A 67 1.48 -8.73 6.35
N GLU A 68 0.88 -9.19 5.25
CA GLU A 68 0.75 -10.62 4.96
C GLU A 68 2.11 -11.27 4.63
N LYS A 69 2.96 -10.59 3.86
CA LYS A 69 4.33 -11.05 3.60
C LYS A 69 5.12 -11.18 4.89
N ALA A 70 5.05 -10.18 5.79
CA ALA A 70 5.70 -10.23 7.09
C ALA A 70 5.15 -11.37 7.97
N ALA A 71 3.83 -11.53 8.01
CA ALA A 71 3.17 -12.59 8.78
C ALA A 71 3.56 -14.00 8.32
N ASN A 72 3.79 -14.20 7.02
CA ASN A 72 4.15 -15.49 6.43
C ASN A 72 5.67 -15.75 6.41
N ASN A 73 6.52 -14.75 6.63
CA ASN A 73 7.97 -14.91 6.61
C ASN A 73 8.50 -15.46 7.94
N ASN A 74 9.01 -16.68 7.97
CA ASN A 74 9.53 -17.34 9.18
C ASN A 74 10.71 -16.61 9.85
N ARG A 75 11.43 -15.73 9.13
CA ARG A 75 12.53 -14.92 9.67
C ARG A 75 12.00 -13.75 10.50
N VAL A 76 10.84 -13.21 10.16
CA VAL A 76 10.18 -12.13 10.89
C VAL A 76 9.54 -12.69 12.15
N LYS A 77 9.89 -12.15 13.31
CA LYS A 77 9.38 -12.56 14.63
C LYS A 77 8.33 -11.61 15.20
N GLY A 78 8.17 -10.42 14.63
CA GLY A 78 7.17 -9.44 15.01
C GLY A 78 7.00 -8.36 13.96
N ILE A 79 5.89 -7.64 14.03
CA ILE A 79 5.54 -6.55 13.13
C ILE A 79 5.36 -5.27 13.93
N LEU A 80 6.02 -4.20 13.50
CA LEU A 80 5.82 -2.85 14.00
C LEU A 80 5.11 -2.02 12.94
N LEU A 81 3.82 -1.74 13.14
CA LEU A 81 3.05 -0.86 12.27
C LEU A 81 3.16 0.58 12.77
N CYS A 82 3.89 1.42 12.04
CA CYS A 82 4.04 2.84 12.34
C CYS A 82 2.94 3.62 11.63
N VAL A 83 2.08 4.27 12.41
CA VAL A 83 0.89 4.96 11.91
C VAL A 83 1.04 6.48 12.07
N ASP A 84 0.79 7.19 10.96
CA ASP A 84 0.61 8.64 10.92
C ASP A 84 -0.47 8.95 9.87
N SER A 85 -1.73 8.69 10.22
CA SER A 85 -2.85 8.69 9.28
C SER A 85 -4.14 9.20 9.94
N PRO A 86 -4.85 10.12 9.29
CA PRO A 86 -6.17 10.59 9.76
C PRO A 86 -7.30 9.57 9.51
N GLY A 87 -6.98 8.40 8.93
CA GLY A 87 -7.98 7.47 8.43
C GLY A 87 -8.34 7.75 6.98
N GLY A 88 -9.53 7.35 6.57
CA GLY A 88 -9.98 7.50 5.18
C GLY A 88 -11.20 6.65 4.86
N ALA A 89 -11.21 6.04 3.68
CA ALA A 89 -12.31 5.22 3.21
C ALA A 89 -12.53 3.99 4.12
N VAL A 90 -13.79 3.62 4.30
CA VAL A 90 -14.20 2.56 5.24
C VAL A 90 -13.69 1.20 4.79
N ALA A 91 -13.91 0.82 3.52
CA ALA A 91 -13.56 -0.50 3.02
C ALA A 91 -12.05 -0.80 3.14
N PRO A 92 -11.12 0.04 2.63
CA PRO A 92 -9.69 -0.21 2.81
C PRO A 92 -9.25 -0.23 4.29
N SER A 93 -9.86 0.59 5.14
CA SER A 93 -9.57 0.56 6.58
C SER A 93 -9.94 -0.78 7.23
N ILE A 94 -11.06 -1.37 6.81
CA ILE A 94 -11.49 -2.70 7.25
C ILE A 94 -10.54 -3.79 6.73
N GLU A 95 -10.11 -3.70 5.47
CA GLU A 95 -9.16 -4.67 4.89
C GLU A 95 -7.83 -4.70 5.66
N ILE A 96 -7.27 -3.52 5.98
CA ILE A 96 -6.07 -3.42 6.81
C ILE A 96 -6.33 -4.01 8.20
N SER A 97 -7.47 -3.70 8.82
CA SER A 97 -7.85 -4.25 10.13
C SER A 97 -7.85 -5.78 10.13
N TYR A 98 -8.42 -6.40 9.10
CA TYR A 98 -8.41 -7.86 8.98
C TYR A 98 -7.04 -8.43 8.71
N ALA A 99 -6.18 -7.74 7.95
CA ALA A 99 -4.80 -8.15 7.76
C ALA A 99 -4.03 -8.11 9.09
N VAL A 100 -4.19 -7.05 9.88
CA VAL A 100 -3.62 -6.95 11.23
C VAL A 100 -4.13 -8.09 12.12
N LYS A 101 -5.44 -8.38 12.10
CA LYS A 101 -6.04 -9.49 12.86
C LYS A 101 -5.43 -10.85 12.49
N ARG A 102 -5.28 -11.11 11.20
CA ARG A 102 -4.65 -12.37 10.74
C ARG A 102 -3.18 -12.45 11.13
N ALA A 103 -2.47 -11.33 11.08
CA ALA A 103 -1.07 -11.25 11.46
C ALA A 103 -0.87 -11.45 12.97
N SER A 104 -1.68 -10.79 13.82
CA SER A 104 -1.60 -10.90 15.29
C SER A 104 -1.89 -12.30 15.80
N ALA A 105 -2.70 -13.07 15.08
CA ALA A 105 -2.92 -14.50 15.38
C ALA A 105 -1.67 -15.38 15.15
N ARG A 106 -0.64 -14.87 14.47
CA ARG A 106 0.57 -15.62 14.12
C ARG A 106 1.84 -15.08 14.77
N LYS A 107 1.92 -13.77 14.94
CA LYS A 107 3.11 -13.06 15.42
C LYS A 107 2.70 -11.81 16.19
N PRO A 108 3.50 -11.34 17.15
CA PRO A 108 3.25 -10.08 17.82
C PRO A 108 3.17 -8.92 16.82
N VAL A 109 2.09 -8.16 16.89
CA VAL A 109 1.88 -6.93 16.12
C VAL A 109 1.74 -5.76 17.08
N VAL A 110 2.66 -4.82 17.00
CA VAL A 110 2.61 -3.58 17.79
C VAL A 110 2.36 -2.42 16.84
N VAL A 111 1.44 -1.56 17.21
CA VAL A 111 1.19 -0.29 16.52
C VAL A 111 1.87 0.83 17.27
N TYR A 112 2.59 1.68 16.55
CA TYR A 112 3.15 2.92 17.06
C TYR A 112 2.50 4.11 16.36
N ALA A 113 1.70 4.87 17.09
CA ALA A 113 1.15 6.13 16.64
C ALA A 113 2.23 7.21 16.69
N LYS A 114 2.79 7.54 15.52
CA LYS A 114 3.87 8.50 15.37
C LYS A 114 3.38 9.96 15.43
N GLY A 115 2.25 10.23 14.77
CA GLY A 115 1.63 11.56 14.70
C GLY A 115 0.11 11.43 14.90
N THR A 116 -0.60 11.01 13.88
CA THR A 116 -2.06 10.83 13.94
C THR A 116 -2.42 9.37 13.82
N ILE A 117 -3.32 8.90 14.67
CA ILE A 117 -4.02 7.63 14.55
C ILE A 117 -5.50 7.88 14.80
N ALA A 118 -6.27 8.09 13.73
CA ALA A 118 -7.64 8.55 13.85
C ALA A 118 -8.59 7.84 12.88
N SER A 119 -9.87 7.71 13.26
CA SER A 119 -10.92 7.16 12.41
C SER A 119 -10.52 5.80 11.82
N GLY A 120 -10.46 5.66 10.48
CA GLY A 120 -10.12 4.41 9.81
C GLY A 120 -8.74 3.85 10.18
N SER A 121 -7.74 4.68 10.47
CA SER A 121 -6.41 4.20 10.88
C SER A 121 -6.40 3.65 12.31
N TYR A 122 -7.22 4.21 13.19
CA TYR A 122 -7.45 3.64 14.52
C TYR A 122 -8.14 2.27 14.37
N TYR A 123 -9.21 2.21 13.56
CA TYR A 123 -9.90 0.95 13.29
C TYR A 123 -8.99 -0.11 12.67
N ALA A 124 -8.13 0.27 11.75
CA ALA A 124 -7.12 -0.61 11.14
C ALA A 124 -6.18 -1.24 12.19
N SER A 125 -6.01 -0.58 13.33
CA SER A 125 -5.03 -0.93 14.38
C SER A 125 -5.62 -1.73 15.56
N ILE A 126 -6.94 -1.86 15.67
CA ILE A 126 -7.62 -2.40 16.89
C ILE A 126 -7.27 -3.85 17.22
N TRP A 127 -6.82 -4.63 16.24
CA TRP A 127 -6.44 -6.04 16.44
C TRP A 127 -4.95 -6.25 16.73
N ALA A 128 -4.18 -5.16 16.85
CA ALA A 128 -2.80 -5.27 17.29
C ALA A 128 -2.74 -5.67 18.77
N ASP A 129 -1.68 -6.38 19.16
CA ASP A 129 -1.48 -6.78 20.56
C ASP A 129 -1.27 -5.57 21.47
N LYS A 130 -0.72 -4.49 20.92
CA LYS A 130 -0.50 -3.25 21.64
C LYS A 130 -0.49 -2.04 20.70
N ILE A 131 -1.14 -0.96 21.15
CA ILE A 131 -1.04 0.36 20.53
C ILE A 131 -0.27 1.28 21.49
N VAL A 132 0.84 1.83 20.99
CA VAL A 132 1.68 2.77 21.73
C VAL A 132 1.60 4.12 21.02
N SER A 133 1.33 5.17 21.75
CA SER A 133 1.18 6.52 21.21
C SER A 133 2.36 7.39 21.63
N ASN A 134 2.88 8.18 20.69
CA ASN A 134 3.73 9.32 21.04
C ASN A 134 2.89 10.30 21.90
N PRO A 135 3.45 10.90 22.96
CA PRO A 135 2.71 11.84 23.80
C PRO A 135 2.02 13.00 23.05
N GLY A 136 2.58 13.41 21.90
CA GLY A 136 2.02 14.46 21.05
C GLY A 136 1.08 13.95 19.96
N SER A 137 0.77 12.65 19.93
CA SER A 137 -0.10 12.08 18.89
C SER A 137 -1.55 12.44 19.08
N MET A 138 -2.24 12.64 17.97
CA MET A 138 -3.69 12.76 17.91
C MET A 138 -4.32 11.38 17.77
N VAL A 139 -5.10 10.97 18.80
CA VAL A 139 -5.68 9.63 18.88
C VAL A 139 -7.20 9.73 19.02
N GLY A 140 -7.96 8.99 18.22
CA GLY A 140 -9.42 8.92 18.36
C GLY A 140 -10.20 9.17 17.09
N SER A 141 -11.15 10.10 17.08
CA SER A 141 -12.07 10.35 15.96
C SER A 141 -12.75 9.08 15.48
N ILE A 142 -13.25 8.27 16.42
CA ILE A 142 -13.85 6.96 16.14
C ILE A 142 -15.27 7.18 15.63
N GLY A 143 -15.53 6.75 14.39
CA GLY A 143 -16.85 6.85 13.78
C GLY A 143 -16.79 6.82 12.26
N VAL A 144 -17.96 6.77 11.65
CA VAL A 144 -18.18 6.87 10.21
C VAL A 144 -19.06 8.08 9.95
N ILE A 145 -18.63 8.93 9.04
CA ILE A 145 -19.45 10.06 8.58
C ILE A 145 -19.81 9.86 7.12
N MET A 146 -21.00 10.27 6.76
CA MET A 146 -21.44 10.41 5.38
C MET A 146 -21.94 11.85 5.23
N GLN A 147 -21.29 12.63 4.39
CA GLN A 147 -21.65 14.02 4.14
C GLN A 147 -22.22 14.15 2.74
N GLY A 148 -23.35 14.81 2.64
CA GLY A 148 -23.99 15.20 1.39
C GLY A 148 -24.55 16.62 1.51
N ALA A 149 -24.78 17.26 0.39
CA ALA A 149 -25.53 18.52 0.34
C ALA A 149 -26.96 18.22 -0.08
N ASP A 150 -27.95 18.71 0.68
CA ASP A 150 -29.35 18.72 0.24
C ASP A 150 -29.59 19.98 -0.58
N MET A 151 -29.84 19.80 -1.87
CA MET A 151 -30.11 20.88 -2.83
C MET A 151 -31.60 20.96 -3.24
N SER A 152 -32.49 20.20 -2.63
CA SER A 152 -33.89 20.07 -3.01
C SER A 152 -34.61 21.40 -3.03
N GLU A 153 -34.39 22.23 -1.99
CA GLU A 153 -35.02 23.56 -1.87
C GLU A 153 -34.50 24.53 -2.96
N LEU A 154 -33.21 24.52 -3.22
CA LEU A 154 -32.61 25.33 -4.27
C LEU A 154 -33.13 24.94 -5.65
N MET A 155 -33.18 23.65 -5.95
CA MET A 155 -33.73 23.14 -7.21
C MET A 155 -35.20 23.54 -7.37
N GLY A 156 -35.98 23.45 -6.28
CA GLY A 156 -37.39 23.88 -6.27
C GLY A 156 -37.54 25.38 -6.61
N LYS A 157 -36.68 26.24 -6.08
CA LYS A 157 -36.71 27.69 -6.36
C LYS A 157 -36.40 28.05 -7.81
N ILE A 158 -35.59 27.26 -8.50
CA ILE A 158 -35.27 27.46 -9.92
C ILE A 158 -36.11 26.58 -10.87
N GLY A 159 -37.15 25.93 -10.32
CA GLY A 159 -38.11 25.16 -11.12
C GLY A 159 -37.63 23.79 -11.59
N ILE A 160 -36.51 23.29 -11.08
CA ILE A 160 -36.00 21.95 -11.38
C ILE A 160 -36.64 20.96 -10.43
N LYS A 161 -37.27 19.92 -10.96
CA LYS A 161 -37.82 18.80 -10.20
C LYS A 161 -37.07 17.52 -10.55
N SER A 162 -36.49 16.89 -9.54
CA SER A 162 -35.90 15.56 -9.71
C SER A 162 -37.01 14.53 -9.93
N GLN A 163 -36.85 13.71 -10.97
CA GLN A 163 -37.78 12.60 -11.24
C GLN A 163 -36.94 11.32 -11.24
N THR A 164 -37.17 10.48 -10.23
CA THR A 164 -36.43 9.24 -10.07
C THR A 164 -37.37 8.04 -10.09
N VAL A 165 -37.05 7.07 -10.91
CA VAL A 165 -37.65 5.73 -10.86
C VAL A 165 -36.62 4.80 -10.21
N GLN A 166 -37.00 4.21 -9.08
CA GLN A 166 -36.08 3.33 -8.34
C GLN A 166 -36.78 2.03 -7.93
N ALA A 167 -35.98 0.98 -7.84
CA ALA A 167 -36.29 -0.26 -7.16
C ALA A 167 -35.35 -0.45 -5.96
N GLY A 168 -35.92 -0.59 -4.77
CA GLY A 168 -35.19 -0.73 -3.50
C GLY A 168 -35.26 0.51 -2.63
N LYS A 169 -35.66 0.31 -1.37
CA LYS A 169 -35.94 1.36 -0.37
C LYS A 169 -34.76 2.30 -0.09
N TYR A 170 -33.54 1.79 -0.16
CA TYR A 170 -32.33 2.51 0.26
C TYR A 170 -31.40 2.84 -0.90
N LYS A 171 -31.83 2.66 -2.17
CA LYS A 171 -30.94 2.82 -3.34
C LYS A 171 -30.44 4.25 -3.52
N GLN A 172 -31.12 5.24 -2.96
CA GLN A 172 -30.81 6.67 -3.14
C GLN A 172 -30.35 7.36 -1.85
N VAL A 173 -29.93 6.61 -0.84
CA VAL A 173 -29.40 7.24 0.37
C VAL A 173 -28.15 8.05 0.02
N GLY A 174 -28.18 9.35 0.36
CA GLY A 174 -27.06 10.28 0.14
C GLY A 174 -27.06 11.01 -1.21
N THR A 175 -28.13 10.96 -2.01
CA THR A 175 -28.29 11.83 -3.18
C THR A 175 -28.60 13.28 -2.77
N ALA A 176 -28.17 14.26 -3.58
CA ALA A 176 -28.27 15.69 -3.28
C ALA A 176 -29.70 16.26 -3.31
N ASP A 177 -30.67 15.47 -3.72
CA ASP A 177 -32.09 15.84 -3.92
C ASP A 177 -33.02 15.16 -2.90
N ARG A 178 -32.42 14.59 -1.82
CA ARG A 178 -33.19 13.83 -0.83
C ARG A 178 -32.55 13.73 0.54
#